data_956c82258d0fc6bf4071a5d113b5ab2d
#
_entry.id   956c82258d0fc6bf4071a5d113b5ab2d
#
_cell.length_a   1.000
_cell.length_b   1.000
_cell.length_c   1.000
_cell.angle_alpha   90.00
_cell.angle_beta   90.00
_cell.angle_gamma   90.00
#
_symmetry.space_group_name_H-M   'P 1'
#
loop_
_entity.id
_entity.type
_entity.pdbx_description
1 polymer ?
#
loop_
_entity_poly.entity_id
_entity_poly.type
_entity_poly.pdbx_seq_one_letter_code
_entity_poly.pdbx_strand_id
1 'polypeptide(L)'
;MKTSLDPNTWAVPSPVWVVGTYDKEDKPNVMTAAWGGICNSRPPSIYVSLREATYSHGNIMERKAYTVSIPGDRYLKEADYIGIASGRDTDKLKDTALTPVRSDLVDAPYVDEFPLILECKVVHVKTLGLHTMFVGEIVGIKADEESLTNGRPDLQKIKPILFSSGDRGYHSVGSRLTEPFTQRKPPK
;
A
#
# COMPACT_ATOMS: atom_id res chain seq x y z
N MET A 1 30.61 5.12 -16.17
CA MET A 1 31.36 4.62 -15.00
C MET A 1 30.37 4.35 -13.87
N LYS A 2 30.54 3.25 -13.09
CA LYS A 2 29.70 2.95 -11.91
C LYS A 2 30.48 3.27 -10.65
N THR A 3 29.83 3.80 -9.62
CA THR A 3 30.39 4.03 -8.29
C THR A 3 29.79 3.05 -7.30
N SER A 4 30.60 2.49 -6.42
CA SER A 4 30.13 1.63 -5.32
C SER A 4 29.52 2.50 -4.22
N LEU A 5 28.38 2.05 -3.70
CA LEU A 5 27.67 2.68 -2.58
C LEU A 5 27.55 1.68 -1.44
N ASP A 6 27.43 2.17 -0.22
CA ASP A 6 27.16 1.32 0.94
C ASP A 6 25.76 0.67 0.85
N PRO A 7 25.59 -0.54 1.44
CA PRO A 7 24.29 -1.21 1.48
C PRO A 7 23.20 -0.32 2.07
N ASN A 8 22.10 -0.15 1.35
CA ASN A 8 20.97 0.67 1.76
C ASN A 8 19.66 0.18 1.11
N THR A 9 18.53 0.73 1.54
CA THR A 9 17.19 0.38 1.05
C THR A 9 16.78 1.21 -0.18
N TRP A 10 17.69 1.39 -1.15
CA TRP A 10 17.46 2.22 -2.34
C TRP A 10 16.90 1.44 -3.54
N ALA A 11 16.05 0.46 -3.28
CA ALA A 11 15.27 -0.21 -4.32
C ALA A 11 14.07 0.66 -4.70
N VAL A 12 14.30 1.60 -5.60
CA VAL A 12 13.34 2.66 -5.97
C VAL A 12 12.70 2.42 -7.33
N PRO A 13 11.44 2.85 -7.53
CA PRO A 13 10.54 3.46 -6.56
C PRO A 13 9.83 2.41 -5.67
N SER A 14 9.41 2.84 -4.49
CA SER A 14 8.51 2.07 -3.62
C SER A 14 7.06 2.57 -3.78
N PRO A 15 6.04 1.74 -3.54
CA PRO A 15 4.66 2.22 -3.51
C PRO A 15 4.41 3.11 -2.30
N VAL A 16 3.37 3.94 -2.36
CA VAL A 16 2.76 4.58 -1.21
C VAL A 16 1.39 3.93 -1.02
N TRP A 17 1.27 3.06 -0.04
CA TRP A 17 0.05 2.34 0.28
C TRP A 17 -0.50 2.78 1.63
N VAL A 18 -1.81 2.94 1.73
CA VAL A 18 -2.48 3.19 3.00
C VAL A 18 -3.09 1.89 3.49
N VAL A 19 -2.51 1.38 4.59
CA VAL A 19 -2.91 0.11 5.21
C VAL A 19 -3.98 0.38 6.24
N GLY A 20 -5.17 -0.21 6.06
CA GLY A 20 -6.31 -0.13 6.98
C GLY A 20 -6.34 -1.32 7.93
N THR A 21 -6.64 -1.06 9.20
CA THR A 21 -6.73 -2.06 10.27
C THR A 21 -7.77 -1.65 11.30
N TYR A 22 -8.41 -2.61 11.98
CA TYR A 22 -9.13 -2.36 13.22
C TYR A 22 -8.25 -2.66 14.43
N ASP A 23 -8.38 -1.87 15.48
CA ASP A 23 -7.82 -2.23 16.77
C ASP A 23 -8.75 -3.21 17.53
N LYS A 24 -8.35 -3.57 18.76
CA LYS A 24 -9.13 -4.50 19.60
C LYS A 24 -10.54 -4.00 19.98
N GLU A 25 -10.79 -2.70 19.86
CA GLU A 25 -12.05 -2.02 20.19
C GLU A 25 -12.87 -1.68 18.93
N ASP A 26 -12.55 -2.32 17.79
CA ASP A 26 -13.15 -2.05 16.47
C ASP A 26 -12.99 -0.60 15.98
N LYS A 27 -12.04 0.15 16.52
CA LYS A 27 -11.74 1.48 16.04
C LYS A 27 -10.91 1.39 14.75
N PRO A 28 -11.34 2.04 13.66
CA PRO A 28 -10.60 2.04 12.41
C PRO A 28 -9.31 2.86 12.55
N ASN A 29 -8.23 2.35 11.97
CA ASN A 29 -6.95 3.03 11.89
C ASN A 29 -6.31 2.80 10.52
N VAL A 30 -5.56 3.77 10.06
CA VAL A 30 -4.81 3.73 8.80
C VAL A 30 -3.35 4.11 9.01
N MET A 31 -2.44 3.56 8.19
CA MET A 31 -1.04 3.97 8.15
C MET A 31 -0.48 3.94 6.74
N THR A 32 0.40 4.84 6.41
CA THR A 32 1.11 4.82 5.13
C THR A 32 2.31 3.89 5.22
N ALA A 33 2.42 2.98 4.26
CA ALA A 33 3.50 2.02 4.13
C ALA A 33 4.15 2.13 2.75
N ALA A 34 5.50 2.18 2.73
CA ALA A 34 6.30 2.15 1.51
C ALA A 34 7.04 0.82 1.32
N TRP A 35 7.12 -0.01 2.35
CA TRP A 35 7.72 -1.34 2.29
C TRP A 35 6.64 -2.39 2.00
N GLY A 36 6.25 -2.50 0.72
CA GLY A 36 5.24 -3.44 0.24
C GLY A 36 5.46 -3.84 -1.22
N GLY A 37 4.83 -4.95 -1.63
CA GLY A 37 4.93 -5.44 -2.99
C GLY A 37 4.11 -6.70 -3.23
N ILE A 38 3.98 -7.08 -4.51
CA ILE A 38 3.41 -8.36 -4.91
C ILE A 38 4.42 -9.47 -4.61
N CYS A 39 4.00 -10.55 -3.98
CA CYS A 39 4.87 -11.69 -3.66
C CYS A 39 4.42 -13.03 -4.24
N ASN A 40 3.17 -13.16 -4.66
CA ASN A 40 2.68 -14.39 -5.30
C ASN A 40 1.53 -14.09 -6.29
N SER A 41 1.43 -14.93 -7.36
CA SER A 41 0.38 -14.80 -8.36
C SER A 41 -0.79 -15.75 -8.14
N ARG A 42 -0.57 -16.91 -7.50
CA ARG A 42 -1.61 -17.93 -7.24
C ARG A 42 -1.33 -18.68 -5.93
N PRO A 43 -2.10 -18.42 -4.87
CA PRO A 43 -3.12 -17.36 -4.78
C PRO A 43 -2.50 -15.96 -4.89
N PRO A 44 -3.24 -14.95 -5.40
CA PRO A 44 -2.70 -13.59 -5.52
C PRO A 44 -2.38 -13.05 -4.12
N SER A 45 -1.15 -12.61 -3.91
CA SER A 45 -0.70 -12.20 -2.59
C SER A 45 0.25 -11.01 -2.64
N ILE A 46 0.12 -10.15 -1.66
CA ILE A 46 1.02 -9.02 -1.41
C ILE A 46 1.63 -9.12 -0.03
N TYR A 47 2.70 -8.38 0.20
CA TYR A 47 3.24 -8.19 1.54
C TYR A 47 3.28 -6.71 1.91
N VAL A 48 3.20 -6.44 3.20
CA VAL A 48 3.58 -5.19 3.83
C VAL A 48 4.55 -5.49 4.96
N SER A 49 5.63 -4.70 5.07
CA SER A 49 6.62 -4.84 6.14
C SER A 49 6.50 -3.65 7.09
N LEU A 50 6.07 -3.91 8.31
CA LEU A 50 5.81 -2.88 9.31
C LEU A 50 6.77 -3.03 10.50
N ARG A 51 7.14 -1.90 11.11
CA ARG A 51 7.90 -1.91 12.35
C ARG A 51 6.98 -2.32 13.51
N GLU A 52 7.47 -3.13 14.44
CA GLU A 52 6.72 -3.59 15.61
C GLU A 52 6.17 -2.41 16.44
N ALA A 53 6.90 -1.30 16.48
CA ALA A 53 6.49 -0.09 17.18
C ALA A 53 5.26 0.60 16.59
N THR A 54 4.81 0.25 15.35
CA THR A 54 3.62 0.89 14.75
C THR A 54 2.33 0.34 15.34
N TYR A 55 1.31 1.19 15.43
CA TYR A 55 0.00 0.78 15.94
C TYR A 55 -0.65 -0.31 15.06
N SER A 56 -0.57 -0.13 13.75
CA SER A 56 -1.12 -1.10 12.78
C SER A 56 -0.46 -2.48 12.86
N HIS A 57 0.83 -2.58 13.29
CA HIS A 57 1.48 -3.88 13.45
C HIS A 57 0.72 -4.76 14.46
N GLY A 58 0.44 -4.23 15.67
CA GLY A 58 -0.32 -4.95 16.70
C GLY A 58 -1.73 -5.34 16.21
N ASN A 59 -2.39 -4.43 15.51
CA ASN A 59 -3.73 -4.66 14.96
C ASN A 59 -3.73 -5.82 13.96
N ILE A 60 -2.77 -5.87 13.02
CA ILE A 60 -2.66 -6.98 12.06
C ILE A 60 -2.30 -8.30 12.76
N MET A 61 -1.44 -8.25 13.77
CA MET A 61 -1.11 -9.45 14.56
C MET A 61 -2.33 -10.06 15.22
N GLU A 62 -3.26 -9.24 15.69
CA GLU A 62 -4.49 -9.67 16.36
C GLU A 62 -5.56 -10.10 15.36
N ARG A 63 -5.94 -9.22 14.42
CA ARG A 63 -7.06 -9.42 13.49
C ARG A 63 -6.75 -10.36 12.33
N LYS A 64 -5.48 -10.59 12.02
CA LYS A 64 -5.03 -11.41 10.88
C LYS A 64 -5.61 -10.93 9.53
N ALA A 65 -5.89 -9.65 9.43
CA ALA A 65 -6.47 -9.00 8.26
C ALA A 65 -5.96 -7.57 8.12
N TYR A 66 -5.90 -7.09 6.90
CA TYR A 66 -5.66 -5.69 6.56
C TYR A 66 -6.19 -5.37 5.17
N THR A 67 -6.44 -4.10 4.91
CA THR A 67 -6.65 -3.61 3.56
C THR A 67 -5.43 -2.82 3.09
N VAL A 68 -5.25 -2.74 1.79
CA VAL A 68 -4.34 -1.79 1.15
C VAL A 68 -5.16 -0.90 0.24
N SER A 69 -5.28 0.37 0.60
CA SER A 69 -5.88 1.40 -0.24
C SER A 69 -4.76 2.14 -0.97
N ILE A 70 -4.90 2.32 -2.29
CA ILE A 70 -3.90 2.98 -3.14
C ILE A 70 -4.36 4.41 -3.40
N PRO A 71 -3.77 5.42 -2.73
CA PRO A 71 -4.14 6.82 -2.91
C PRO A 71 -3.68 7.35 -4.28
N GLY A 72 -4.54 8.14 -4.93
CA GLY A 72 -4.11 8.98 -6.04
C GLY A 72 -3.30 10.19 -5.57
N ASP A 73 -2.56 10.82 -6.48
CA ASP A 73 -1.66 11.96 -6.20
C ASP A 73 -2.34 13.16 -5.54
N ARG A 74 -3.63 13.35 -5.77
CA ARG A 74 -4.46 14.39 -5.12
C ARG A 74 -4.53 14.25 -3.59
N TYR A 75 -4.27 13.06 -3.06
CA TYR A 75 -4.29 12.74 -1.63
C TYR A 75 -2.88 12.65 -1.00
N LEU A 76 -1.91 13.30 -1.62
CA LEU A 76 -0.52 13.27 -1.15
C LEU A 76 -0.37 13.79 0.29
N LYS A 77 -1.07 14.87 0.64
CA LYS A 77 -1.00 15.48 1.98
C LYS A 77 -1.57 14.55 3.05
N GLU A 78 -2.70 13.93 2.76
CA GLU A 78 -3.36 12.97 3.65
C GLU A 78 -2.49 11.71 3.83
N ALA A 79 -1.95 11.16 2.74
CA ALA A 79 -1.08 10.00 2.78
C ALA A 79 0.21 10.27 3.57
N ASP A 80 0.83 11.44 3.42
CA ASP A 80 2.02 11.86 4.17
C ASP A 80 1.69 12.01 5.66
N TYR A 81 0.64 12.74 6.01
CA TYR A 81 0.19 12.91 7.39
C TYR A 81 -0.10 11.57 8.06
N ILE A 82 -0.82 10.66 7.41
CA ILE A 82 -1.12 9.30 7.89
C ILE A 82 0.17 8.51 8.17
N GLY A 83 1.23 8.76 7.40
CA GLY A 83 2.55 8.12 7.58
C GLY A 83 3.32 8.64 8.79
N ILE A 84 3.08 9.87 9.23
CA ILE A 84 3.79 10.55 10.33
C ILE A 84 3.03 10.37 11.65
N ALA A 85 1.72 10.59 11.65
CA ALA A 85 0.88 10.53 12.84
C ALA A 85 0.72 9.10 13.37
N SER A 86 0.58 8.94 14.69
CA SER A 86 0.30 7.65 15.34
C SER A 86 -1.18 7.51 15.68
N GLY A 87 -1.80 6.37 15.33
CA GLY A 87 -3.17 6.07 15.74
C GLY A 87 -3.38 5.85 17.24
N ARG A 88 -2.26 5.80 18.03
CA ARG A 88 -2.33 5.83 19.49
C ARG A 88 -2.66 7.22 20.05
N ASP A 89 -2.25 8.25 19.32
CA ASP A 89 -2.25 9.63 19.82
C ASP A 89 -3.33 10.49 19.17
N THR A 90 -3.79 10.10 17.95
CA THR A 90 -4.74 10.91 17.19
C THR A 90 -5.67 10.05 16.34
N ASP A 91 -6.80 10.61 15.93
CA ASP A 91 -7.75 10.04 14.98
C ASP A 91 -7.44 10.54 13.57
N LYS A 92 -6.54 9.81 12.90
CA LYS A 92 -6.02 10.19 11.57
C LYS A 92 -7.11 10.31 10.50
N LEU A 93 -8.14 9.46 10.56
CA LEU A 93 -9.26 9.50 9.61
C LEU A 93 -10.08 10.77 9.78
N LYS A 94 -10.37 11.14 11.03
CA LYS A 94 -11.05 12.39 11.33
C LYS A 94 -10.20 13.62 10.95
N ASP A 95 -8.89 13.59 11.25
CA ASP A 95 -7.98 14.72 10.98
C ASP A 95 -7.81 14.97 9.48
N THR A 96 -7.90 13.91 8.66
CA THR A 96 -7.77 13.99 7.20
C THR A 96 -9.12 14.06 6.48
N ALA A 97 -10.24 14.01 7.22
CA ALA A 97 -11.59 13.94 6.66
C ALA A 97 -11.79 12.76 5.69
N LEU A 98 -11.08 11.66 5.90
CA LEU A 98 -11.21 10.43 5.11
C LEU A 98 -12.24 9.48 5.77
N THR A 99 -13.01 8.80 4.92
CA THR A 99 -14.13 7.95 5.34
C THR A 99 -13.71 6.49 5.44
N PRO A 100 -13.67 5.89 6.65
CA PRO A 100 -13.45 4.46 6.79
C PRO A 100 -14.72 3.69 6.45
N VAL A 101 -14.59 2.68 5.60
CA VAL A 101 -15.67 1.73 5.26
C VAL A 101 -15.25 0.33 5.69
N ARG A 102 -16.14 -0.41 6.34
CA ARG A 102 -15.87 -1.81 6.72
C ARG A 102 -15.83 -2.70 5.49
N SER A 103 -14.80 -3.53 5.38
CA SER A 103 -14.76 -4.59 4.38
C SER A 103 -15.80 -5.68 4.69
N ASP A 104 -16.43 -6.22 3.66
CA ASP A 104 -17.31 -7.38 3.76
C ASP A 104 -16.55 -8.71 3.76
N LEU A 105 -15.30 -8.71 3.34
CA LEU A 105 -14.47 -9.90 3.12
C LEU A 105 -13.43 -10.16 4.18
N VAL A 106 -12.95 -9.08 4.85
CA VAL A 106 -11.89 -9.17 5.86
C VAL A 106 -12.18 -8.24 7.04
N ASP A 107 -11.68 -8.57 8.21
CA ASP A 107 -11.85 -7.75 9.41
C ASP A 107 -10.89 -6.56 9.43
N ALA A 108 -11.06 -5.66 8.46
CA ALA A 108 -10.29 -4.44 8.30
C ALA A 108 -11.11 -3.36 7.57
N PRO A 109 -10.88 -2.06 7.83
CA PRO A 109 -11.50 -0.97 7.11
C PRO A 109 -10.68 -0.62 5.86
N TYR A 110 -11.32 -0.05 4.85
CA TYR A 110 -10.66 0.65 3.75
C TYR A 110 -11.06 2.13 3.73
N VAL A 111 -10.38 2.94 2.92
CA VAL A 111 -10.69 4.36 2.75
C VAL A 111 -11.49 4.54 1.47
N ASP A 112 -12.70 5.10 1.59
CA ASP A 112 -13.67 5.21 0.50
C ASP A 112 -13.19 6.12 -0.65
N GLU A 113 -12.44 7.17 -0.31
CA GLU A 113 -11.97 8.15 -1.28
C GLU A 113 -10.81 7.66 -2.17
N PHE A 114 -10.23 6.49 -1.88
CA PHE A 114 -9.09 5.98 -2.65
C PHE A 114 -9.53 5.04 -3.78
N PRO A 115 -9.01 5.24 -4.98
CA PRO A 115 -9.56 4.64 -6.20
C PRO A 115 -9.36 3.14 -6.36
N LEU A 116 -8.48 2.52 -5.57
CA LEU A 116 -8.19 1.08 -5.66
C LEU A 116 -7.89 0.49 -4.28
N ILE A 117 -8.59 -0.56 -3.93
CA ILE A 117 -8.54 -1.23 -2.63
C ILE A 117 -8.22 -2.71 -2.83
N LEU A 118 -7.31 -3.24 -2.04
CA LEU A 118 -7.02 -4.67 -1.92
C LEU A 118 -7.42 -5.13 -0.52
N GLU A 119 -8.28 -6.15 -0.42
CA GLU A 119 -8.75 -6.73 0.83
C GLU A 119 -7.94 -8.01 1.10
N CYS A 120 -7.19 -8.04 2.21
CA CYS A 120 -6.14 -9.03 2.43
C CYS A 120 -6.34 -9.82 3.73
N LYS A 121 -6.31 -11.16 3.62
CA LYS A 121 -6.25 -12.08 4.74
C LYS A 121 -4.78 -12.49 4.98
N VAL A 122 -4.28 -12.32 6.19
CA VAL A 122 -2.89 -12.68 6.53
C VAL A 122 -2.71 -14.20 6.48
N VAL A 123 -1.77 -14.65 5.67
CA VAL A 123 -1.43 -16.07 5.51
C VAL A 123 -0.04 -16.41 6.06
N HIS A 124 0.88 -15.46 6.07
CA HIS A 124 2.20 -15.63 6.68
C HIS A 124 2.64 -14.37 7.42
N VAL A 125 3.38 -14.59 8.52
CA VAL A 125 4.01 -13.53 9.30
C VAL A 125 5.48 -13.92 9.50
N LYS A 126 6.41 -13.02 9.14
CA LYS A 126 7.84 -13.25 9.25
C LYS A 126 8.56 -12.05 9.85
N THR A 127 9.18 -12.25 11.00
CA THR A 127 10.06 -11.22 11.60
C THR A 127 11.38 -11.14 10.82
N LEU A 128 11.77 -9.93 10.44
CA LEU A 128 12.95 -9.58 9.65
C LEU A 128 13.81 -8.53 10.38
N GLY A 129 14.17 -8.77 11.62
CA GLY A 129 14.85 -7.77 12.44
C GLY A 129 13.91 -6.63 12.84
N LEU A 130 14.16 -5.39 12.36
CA LEU A 130 13.35 -4.22 12.71
C LEU A 130 11.90 -4.28 12.20
N HIS A 131 11.65 -5.05 11.14
CA HIS A 131 10.35 -5.16 10.50
C HIS A 131 9.78 -6.57 10.63
N THR A 132 8.46 -6.65 10.70
CA THR A 132 7.68 -7.87 10.48
C THR A 132 7.01 -7.78 9.11
N MET A 133 7.25 -8.76 8.27
CA MET A 133 6.59 -8.90 6.97
C MET A 133 5.29 -9.69 7.16
N PHE A 134 4.17 -9.08 6.78
CA PHE A 134 2.85 -9.68 6.73
C PHE A 134 2.50 -10.00 5.28
N VAL A 135 2.40 -11.28 4.95
CA VAL A 135 1.93 -11.72 3.64
C VAL A 135 0.42 -11.90 3.72
N GLY A 136 -0.30 -11.16 2.88
CA GLY A 136 -1.75 -11.25 2.78
C GLY A 136 -2.17 -11.80 1.43
N GLU A 137 -3.03 -12.83 1.44
CA GLU A 137 -3.76 -13.26 0.26
C GLU A 137 -4.83 -12.21 -0.07
N ILE A 138 -4.86 -11.75 -1.32
CA ILE A 138 -5.86 -10.83 -1.82
C ILE A 138 -7.15 -11.63 -2.05
N VAL A 139 -8.15 -11.42 -1.20
CA VAL A 139 -9.46 -12.10 -1.28
C VAL A 139 -10.52 -11.25 -1.95
N GLY A 140 -10.26 -9.95 -2.13
CA GLY A 140 -11.13 -9.01 -2.83
C GLY A 140 -10.38 -7.79 -3.33
N ILE A 141 -10.92 -7.19 -4.39
CA ILE A 141 -10.45 -5.92 -4.95
C ILE A 141 -11.67 -5.04 -5.21
N LYS A 142 -11.64 -3.79 -4.74
CA LYS A 142 -12.62 -2.76 -5.07
C LYS A 142 -11.90 -1.66 -5.86
N ALA A 143 -12.58 -1.09 -6.84
CA ALA A 143 -12.03 0.02 -7.63
C ALA A 143 -13.17 0.93 -8.09
N ASP A 144 -12.88 2.23 -8.16
CA ASP A 144 -13.76 3.20 -8.80
C ASP A 144 -13.88 2.87 -10.29
N GLU A 145 -15.08 2.90 -10.84
CA GLU A 145 -15.31 2.61 -12.27
C GLU A 145 -14.51 3.57 -13.18
N GLU A 146 -14.40 4.84 -12.80
CA GLU A 146 -13.62 5.85 -13.52
C GLU A 146 -12.11 5.55 -13.54
N SER A 147 -11.62 4.77 -12.58
CA SER A 147 -10.21 4.34 -12.46
C SER A 147 -9.89 3.11 -13.31
N LEU A 148 -10.89 2.58 -14.01
CA LEU A 148 -10.74 1.40 -14.86
C LEU A 148 -10.67 1.76 -16.35
N THR A 149 -9.93 0.93 -17.11
CA THR A 149 -9.99 0.86 -18.57
C THR A 149 -10.19 -0.59 -18.97
N ASN A 150 -11.28 -0.88 -19.70
CA ASN A 150 -11.69 -2.25 -20.05
C ASN A 150 -11.78 -3.20 -18.85
N GLY A 151 -12.35 -2.72 -17.73
CA GLY A 151 -12.51 -3.50 -16.49
C GLY A 151 -11.21 -3.79 -15.72
N ARG A 152 -10.12 -3.08 -16.02
CA ARG A 152 -8.81 -3.25 -15.37
C ARG A 152 -8.32 -1.93 -14.79
N PRO A 153 -7.66 -1.95 -13.61
CA PRO A 153 -7.06 -0.74 -13.04
C PRO A 153 -6.12 -0.04 -14.04
N ASP A 154 -6.34 1.25 -14.24
CA ASP A 154 -5.57 2.08 -15.17
C ASP A 154 -4.67 3.03 -14.38
N LEU A 155 -3.36 2.83 -14.52
CA LEU A 155 -2.34 3.57 -13.78
C LEU A 155 -2.40 5.09 -14.05
N GLN A 156 -2.78 5.48 -15.29
CA GLN A 156 -2.90 6.90 -15.68
C GLN A 156 -4.14 7.56 -15.08
N LYS A 157 -5.16 6.79 -14.73
CA LYS A 157 -6.39 7.27 -14.09
C LYS A 157 -6.25 7.28 -12.57
N ILE A 158 -5.69 6.22 -11.99
CA ILE A 158 -5.43 6.09 -10.55
C ILE A 158 -4.40 7.12 -10.09
N LYS A 159 -3.35 7.38 -10.90
CA LYS A 159 -2.23 8.27 -10.58
C LYS A 159 -1.62 8.02 -9.20
N PRO A 160 -1.21 6.77 -8.90
CA PRO A 160 -0.71 6.42 -7.57
C PRO A 160 0.56 7.20 -7.23
N ILE A 161 0.74 7.46 -5.95
CA ILE A 161 1.93 8.11 -5.42
C ILE A 161 3.06 7.08 -5.33
N LEU A 162 4.27 7.46 -5.73
CA LEU A 162 5.49 6.68 -5.55
C LEU A 162 6.41 7.36 -4.54
N PHE A 163 7.14 6.58 -3.77
CA PHE A 163 8.14 7.07 -2.83
C PHE A 163 9.54 6.63 -3.26
N SER A 164 10.50 7.52 -3.16
CA SER A 164 11.91 7.23 -3.36
C SER A 164 12.68 7.43 -2.06
N SER A 165 13.22 6.35 -1.52
CA SER A 165 14.07 6.40 -0.34
C SER A 165 15.45 7.02 -0.63
N GLY A 166 15.84 7.11 -1.91
CA GLY A 166 17.13 7.68 -2.33
C GLY A 166 17.17 9.20 -2.17
N ASP A 167 16.22 9.91 -2.73
CA ASP A 167 16.09 11.37 -2.63
C ASP A 167 15.07 11.82 -1.57
N ARG A 168 14.43 10.87 -0.88
CA ARG A 168 13.41 11.08 0.15
C ARG A 168 12.21 11.89 -0.35
N GLY A 169 11.82 11.64 -1.61
CA GLY A 169 10.77 12.37 -2.31
C GLY A 169 9.58 11.51 -2.68
N TYR A 170 8.43 12.17 -2.84
CA TYR A 170 7.26 11.60 -3.50
C TYR A 170 7.28 11.94 -4.99
N HIS A 171 6.89 10.98 -5.81
CA HIS A 171 6.90 11.09 -7.27
C HIS A 171 5.57 10.65 -7.86
N SER A 172 5.22 11.25 -8.99
CA SER A 172 4.09 10.80 -9.79
C SER A 172 4.51 9.72 -10.79
N VAL A 173 3.53 8.97 -11.28
CA VAL A 173 3.73 8.03 -12.39
C VAL A 173 3.84 8.81 -13.70
N GLY A 174 4.86 8.49 -14.49
CA GLY A 174 5.04 9.03 -15.86
C GLY A 174 4.05 8.42 -16.87
N SER A 175 4.18 8.83 -18.13
CA SER A 175 3.37 8.30 -19.23
C SER A 175 3.66 6.82 -19.51
N ARG A 176 2.65 6.12 -20.03
CA ARG A 176 2.80 4.74 -20.52
C ARG A 176 3.82 4.69 -21.66
N LEU A 177 4.78 3.78 -21.58
CA LEU A 177 5.83 3.64 -22.58
C LEU A 177 5.40 2.74 -23.75
N THR A 178 4.97 1.51 -23.47
CA THR A 178 4.57 0.53 -24.49
C THR A 178 3.80 -0.64 -23.86
N GLU A 179 3.29 -1.54 -24.70
CA GLU A 179 2.78 -2.85 -24.29
C GLU A 179 3.95 -3.75 -23.82
N PRO A 180 3.74 -4.58 -22.76
CA PRO A 180 4.73 -5.57 -22.36
C PRO A 180 4.88 -6.70 -23.39
N PHE A 181 6.01 -7.39 -23.36
CA PHE A 181 6.29 -8.57 -24.19
C PHE A 181 6.20 -8.36 -25.70
N THR A 182 6.35 -7.13 -26.18
CA THR A 182 6.33 -6.79 -27.62
C THR A 182 7.68 -7.00 -28.32
N GLN A 183 8.79 -6.96 -27.55
CA GLN A 183 10.14 -7.12 -28.08
C GLN A 183 10.48 -8.61 -28.24
N ARG A 184 10.21 -9.16 -29.42
CA ARG A 184 10.50 -10.58 -29.74
C ARG A 184 11.92 -10.82 -30.28
N LYS A 185 12.69 -9.76 -30.54
CA LYS A 185 14.10 -9.81 -31.00
C LYS A 185 14.96 -8.94 -30.09
N PRO A 186 16.26 -9.28 -29.94
CA PRO A 186 17.19 -8.41 -29.20
C PRO A 186 17.18 -6.99 -29.81
N PRO A 187 17.27 -5.94 -28.98
CA PRO A 187 17.48 -4.59 -29.50
C PRO A 187 18.82 -4.54 -30.24
N LYS A 188 18.83 -3.83 -31.36
CA LYS A 188 20.08 -3.61 -32.15
C LYS A 188 21.01 -2.65 -31.42
#